data_e79f2b7bdd20d8c3c9611f6a510e0c3c
#
_entry.id   e79f2b7bdd20d8c3c9611f6a510e0c3c
#
_cell.length_a   1.000
_cell.length_b   1.000
_cell.length_c   1.000
_cell.angle_alpha   90.00
_cell.angle_beta   90.00
_cell.angle_gamma   90.00
#
_symmetry.space_group_name_H-M   'P 1'
#
loop_
_entity.id
_entity.type
_entity.pdbx_description
1 polymer ?
#
loop_
_entity_poly.entity_id
_entity_poly.type
_entity_poly.pdbx_seq_one_letter_code
_entity_poly.pdbx_strand_id
1 'polypeptide(L)'
;MKIVVLGAGAGGTTLAFDYATHGHEVSIFDFPQFPGNIAAIAEQGGVHAEGDISGFSGIAYAGHDIDRALEGAELIYVVGPAFSTEPFGEAVAGKLQPGQTVIVSPGSCGGALAFKRSAGLELEDDSIRIAETHTLHYAVRLAQPGRVHVFLKLKAGNLLAALQIGRAHV
;
A
#
# COMPACT_ATOMS: atom_id res chain seq x y z
N MET A 1 -7.98 9.65 -8.03
CA MET A 1 -6.96 9.99 -7.03
C MET A 1 -5.67 9.27 -7.36
N LYS A 2 -4.53 9.79 -6.88
CA LYS A 2 -3.23 9.11 -6.98
C LYS A 2 -2.98 8.27 -5.73
N ILE A 3 -2.75 7.00 -5.93
CA ILE A 3 -2.56 6.01 -4.85
C ILE A 3 -1.18 5.40 -4.96
N VAL A 4 -0.47 5.31 -3.85
CA VAL A 4 0.82 4.62 -3.76
C VAL A 4 0.67 3.36 -2.92
N VAL A 5 1.24 2.27 -3.40
CA VAL A 5 1.35 1.02 -2.66
C VAL A 5 2.82 0.76 -2.34
N LEU A 6 3.15 0.75 -1.06
CA LEU A 6 4.46 0.39 -0.55
C LEU A 6 4.45 -1.10 -0.22
N GLY A 7 5.17 -1.89 -1.00
CA GLY A 7 5.26 -3.34 -0.92
C GLY A 7 4.63 -4.04 -2.12
N ALA A 8 5.46 -4.67 -2.94
CA ALA A 8 5.05 -5.40 -4.14
C ALA A 8 4.88 -6.92 -3.89
N GLY A 9 4.53 -7.31 -2.67
CA GLY A 9 4.11 -8.67 -2.35
C GLY A 9 2.72 -9.00 -2.93
N ALA A 10 2.21 -10.21 -2.67
CA ALA A 10 0.90 -10.65 -3.18
C ALA A 10 -0.23 -9.66 -2.82
N GLY A 11 -0.26 -9.19 -1.57
CA GLY A 11 -1.28 -8.25 -1.09
C GLY A 11 -1.19 -6.88 -1.77
N GLY A 12 0.00 -6.29 -1.80
CA GLY A 12 0.19 -4.98 -2.41
C GLY A 12 -0.03 -4.98 -3.92
N THR A 13 0.43 -6.02 -4.61
CA THR A 13 0.18 -6.20 -6.05
C THR A 13 -1.32 -6.31 -6.35
N THR A 14 -2.07 -7.06 -5.51
CA THR A 14 -3.53 -7.17 -5.67
C THR A 14 -4.23 -5.86 -5.40
N LEU A 15 -3.82 -5.14 -4.37
CA LEU A 15 -4.38 -3.82 -4.03
C LEU A 15 -4.13 -2.83 -5.17
N ALA A 16 -2.91 -2.80 -5.71
CA ALA A 16 -2.58 -1.96 -6.86
C ALA A 16 -3.45 -2.28 -8.07
N PHE A 17 -3.64 -3.56 -8.39
CA PHE A 17 -4.54 -4.01 -9.44
C PHE A 17 -5.98 -3.52 -9.22
N ASP A 18 -6.53 -3.79 -8.02
CA ASP A 18 -7.95 -3.50 -7.72
C ASP A 18 -8.24 -1.99 -7.79
N TYR A 19 -7.40 -1.14 -7.22
CA TYR A 19 -7.57 0.30 -7.31
C TYR A 19 -7.40 0.83 -8.74
N ALA A 20 -6.47 0.29 -9.51
CA ALA A 20 -6.27 0.70 -10.90
C ALA A 20 -7.48 0.31 -11.77
N THR A 21 -8.13 -0.86 -11.53
CA THR A 21 -9.38 -1.22 -12.24
C THR A 21 -10.54 -0.29 -11.92
N HIS A 22 -10.50 0.41 -10.78
CA HIS A 22 -11.50 1.41 -10.39
C HIS A 22 -11.16 2.84 -10.87
N GLY A 23 -10.18 2.98 -11.78
CA GLY A 23 -9.84 4.24 -12.42
C GLY A 23 -8.92 5.16 -11.60
N HIS A 24 -8.24 4.61 -10.59
CA HIS A 24 -7.22 5.35 -9.86
C HIS A 24 -5.86 5.26 -10.57
N GLU A 25 -5.06 6.33 -10.47
CA GLU A 25 -3.67 6.32 -10.88
C GLU A 25 -2.84 5.66 -9.77
N VAL A 26 -2.25 4.51 -10.05
CA VAL A 26 -1.58 3.71 -9.02
C VAL A 26 -0.09 3.60 -9.30
N SER A 27 0.72 3.92 -8.29
CA SER A 27 2.15 3.65 -8.26
C SER A 27 2.44 2.54 -7.23
N ILE A 28 3.43 1.69 -7.51
CA ILE A 28 3.87 0.65 -6.59
C ILE A 28 5.38 0.74 -6.40
N PHE A 29 5.80 0.69 -5.15
CA PHE A 29 7.20 0.73 -4.72
C PHE A 29 7.55 -0.53 -3.94
N ASP A 30 8.76 -1.03 -4.14
CA ASP A 30 9.39 -1.98 -3.21
C ASP A 30 10.88 -1.72 -3.15
N PHE A 31 11.54 -2.28 -2.13
CA PHE A 31 12.97 -2.09 -1.93
C PHE A 31 13.80 -2.82 -2.99
N PRO A 32 15.01 -2.30 -3.35
CA PRO A 32 15.88 -2.91 -4.36
C PRO A 32 16.28 -4.37 -4.09
N GLN A 33 16.25 -4.80 -2.83
CA GLN A 33 16.52 -6.20 -2.46
C GLN A 33 15.41 -7.17 -2.85
N PHE A 34 14.22 -6.67 -3.29
CA PHE A 34 13.08 -7.46 -3.74
C PHE A 34 12.70 -7.15 -5.20
N PRO A 35 13.63 -7.34 -6.18
CA PRO A 35 13.41 -6.84 -7.54
C PRO A 35 12.41 -7.67 -8.36
N GLY A 36 12.24 -8.95 -8.03
CA GLY A 36 11.60 -9.91 -8.95
C GLY A 36 10.17 -9.54 -9.37
N ASN A 37 9.29 -9.24 -8.42
CA ASN A 37 7.89 -8.93 -8.75
C ASN A 37 7.74 -7.52 -9.30
N ILE A 38 8.42 -6.54 -8.71
CA ILE A 38 8.33 -5.13 -9.13
C ILE A 38 8.87 -4.93 -10.56
N ALA A 39 9.96 -5.62 -10.91
CA ALA A 39 10.53 -5.57 -12.25
C ALA A 39 9.54 -6.12 -13.30
N ALA A 40 8.88 -7.25 -13.00
CA ALA A 40 7.88 -7.82 -13.90
C ALA A 40 6.67 -6.89 -14.09
N ILE A 41 6.20 -6.22 -13.02
CA ILE A 41 5.13 -5.22 -13.11
C ILE A 41 5.55 -4.04 -14.00
N ALA A 42 6.78 -3.55 -13.85
CA ALA A 42 7.32 -2.46 -14.65
C ALA A 42 7.46 -2.86 -16.13
N GLU A 43 8.00 -4.05 -16.40
CA GLU A 43 8.23 -4.54 -17.75
C GLU A 43 6.93 -4.74 -18.53
N GLN A 44 5.90 -5.33 -17.92
CA GLN A 44 4.61 -5.55 -18.58
C GLN A 44 3.66 -4.34 -18.49
N GLY A 45 4.05 -3.27 -17.78
CA GLY A 45 3.28 -2.04 -17.63
C GLY A 45 2.04 -2.18 -16.74
N GLY A 46 1.96 -3.22 -15.91
CA GLY A 46 0.80 -3.43 -15.04
C GLY A 46 0.78 -4.79 -14.37
N VAL A 47 -0.39 -5.17 -13.87
CA VAL A 47 -0.63 -6.40 -13.11
C VAL A 47 -1.70 -7.25 -13.79
N HIS A 48 -1.45 -8.55 -13.89
CA HIS A 48 -2.47 -9.54 -14.20
C HIS A 48 -3.05 -10.14 -12.92
N ALA A 49 -4.36 -10.28 -12.89
CA ALA A 49 -5.06 -11.00 -11.82
C ALA A 49 -5.92 -12.13 -12.39
N GLU A 50 -6.10 -13.18 -11.61
CA GLU A 50 -6.98 -14.30 -11.88
C GLU A 50 -7.70 -14.74 -10.61
N GLY A 51 -8.83 -15.41 -10.72
CA GLY A 51 -9.66 -15.86 -9.61
C GLY A 51 -10.88 -14.98 -9.41
N ASP A 52 -11.15 -14.58 -8.16
CA ASP A 52 -12.35 -13.82 -7.77
C ASP A 52 -12.40 -12.41 -8.41
N ILE A 53 -11.25 -11.84 -8.68
CA ILE A 53 -11.07 -10.72 -9.61
C ILE A 53 -10.08 -11.14 -10.69
N SER A 54 -10.29 -10.68 -11.92
CA SER A 54 -9.46 -11.11 -13.04
C SER A 54 -9.30 -10.02 -14.11
N GLY A 55 -8.24 -10.14 -14.88
CA GLY A 55 -7.93 -9.24 -15.98
C GLY A 55 -6.54 -8.66 -15.92
N PHE A 56 -6.32 -7.57 -16.65
CA PHE A 56 -5.09 -6.77 -16.64
C PHE A 56 -5.42 -5.34 -16.25
N SER A 57 -4.58 -4.74 -15.43
CA SER A 57 -4.68 -3.32 -15.07
C SER A 57 -3.32 -2.64 -15.17
N GLY A 58 -3.28 -1.51 -15.87
CA GLY A 58 -2.08 -0.71 -16.00
C GLY A 58 -1.67 -0.07 -14.68
N ILE A 59 -0.37 0.01 -14.41
CA ILE A 59 0.23 0.67 -13.26
C ILE A 59 1.07 1.85 -13.75
N ALA A 60 0.82 3.04 -13.21
CA ALA A 60 1.47 4.27 -13.66
C ALA A 60 2.99 4.27 -13.39
N TYR A 61 3.39 3.70 -12.27
CA TYR A 61 4.80 3.51 -11.91
C TYR A 61 4.98 2.23 -11.09
N ALA A 62 6.00 1.46 -11.40
CA ALA A 62 6.48 0.35 -10.59
C ALA A 62 8.00 0.40 -10.51
N GLY A 63 8.58 0.46 -9.31
CA GLY A 63 10.03 0.57 -9.18
C GLY A 63 10.52 0.81 -7.76
N HIS A 64 11.79 1.19 -7.67
CA HIS A 64 12.54 1.34 -6.42
C HIS A 64 12.84 2.81 -6.06
N ASP A 65 12.31 3.76 -6.81
CA ASP A 65 12.44 5.19 -6.52
C ASP A 65 11.22 5.66 -5.73
N ILE A 66 11.41 5.90 -4.42
CA ILE A 66 10.34 6.30 -3.51
C ILE A 66 9.82 7.71 -3.82
N ASP A 67 10.70 8.62 -4.24
CA ASP A 67 10.31 10.01 -4.55
C ASP A 67 9.38 10.03 -5.76
N ARG A 68 9.72 9.27 -6.79
CA ARG A 68 8.88 9.10 -7.97
C ARG A 68 7.56 8.39 -7.63
N ALA A 69 7.58 7.39 -6.76
CA ALA A 69 6.36 6.70 -6.34
C ALA A 69 5.41 7.65 -5.61
N LEU A 70 5.92 8.52 -4.75
CA LEU A 70 5.13 9.45 -3.92
C LEU A 70 4.65 10.71 -4.68
N GLU A 71 5.07 10.92 -5.92
CA GLU A 71 4.75 12.14 -6.66
C GLU A 71 3.24 12.35 -6.81
N GLY A 72 2.69 13.35 -6.12
CA GLY A 72 1.28 13.69 -6.13
C GLY A 72 0.36 12.68 -5.42
N ALA A 73 0.91 11.79 -4.59
CA ALA A 73 0.15 10.82 -3.82
C ALA A 73 -0.86 11.48 -2.88
N GLU A 74 -2.07 10.98 -2.86
CA GLU A 74 -3.14 11.38 -1.94
C GLU A 74 -3.37 10.30 -0.88
N LEU A 75 -3.25 9.02 -1.29
CA LEU A 75 -3.43 7.85 -0.44
C LEU A 75 -2.24 6.92 -0.57
N ILE A 76 -1.69 6.50 0.55
CA ILE A 76 -0.51 5.63 0.62
C ILE A 76 -0.89 4.37 1.40
N TYR A 77 -0.77 3.21 0.76
CA TYR A 77 -0.92 1.92 1.43
C TYR A 77 0.45 1.32 1.75
N VAL A 78 0.64 0.93 2.99
CA VAL A 78 1.80 0.15 3.43
C VAL A 78 1.35 -1.30 3.55
N VAL A 79 1.84 -2.16 2.66
CA VAL A 79 1.35 -3.55 2.53
C VAL A 79 2.50 -4.53 2.63
N GLY A 80 2.59 -5.18 3.77
CA GLY A 80 3.65 -6.17 4.01
C GLY A 80 3.52 -6.86 5.37
N PRO A 81 4.43 -7.76 5.68
CA PRO A 81 4.51 -8.34 7.01
C PRO A 81 4.91 -7.27 8.03
N ALA A 82 4.57 -7.48 9.31
CA ALA A 82 4.77 -6.48 10.37
C ALA A 82 6.19 -5.89 10.44
N PHE A 83 7.22 -6.70 10.17
CA PHE A 83 8.61 -6.24 10.18
C PHE A 83 8.98 -5.27 9.04
N SER A 84 8.14 -5.15 8.00
CA SER A 84 8.37 -4.20 6.90
C SER A 84 7.79 -2.81 7.16
N THR A 85 6.97 -2.65 8.19
CA THR A 85 6.28 -1.39 8.48
C THR A 85 7.27 -0.26 8.80
N GLU A 86 8.24 -0.52 9.68
CA GLU A 86 9.26 0.48 10.04
C GLU A 86 10.16 0.84 8.85
N PRO A 87 10.74 -0.11 8.09
CA PRO A 87 11.48 0.20 6.87
C PRO A 87 10.72 1.07 5.87
N PHE A 88 9.42 0.82 5.67
CA PHE A 88 8.62 1.68 4.80
C PHE A 88 8.40 3.08 5.40
N GLY A 89 8.22 3.19 6.72
CA GLY A 89 8.18 4.48 7.41
C GLY A 89 9.47 5.27 7.22
N GLU A 90 10.62 4.65 7.42
CA GLU A 90 11.93 5.25 7.19
C GLU A 90 12.11 5.72 5.73
N ALA A 91 11.65 4.92 4.77
CA ALA A 91 11.76 5.28 3.34
C ALA A 91 10.97 6.54 2.96
N VAL A 92 9.88 6.84 3.67
CA VAL A 92 9.04 8.04 3.41
C VAL A 92 9.33 9.17 4.39
N ALA A 93 10.28 9.03 5.31
CA ALA A 93 10.61 10.05 6.29
C ALA A 93 11.00 11.36 5.63
N GLY A 94 10.37 12.46 6.05
CA GLY A 94 10.57 13.79 5.49
C GLY A 94 10.02 14.00 4.07
N LYS A 95 9.32 13.04 3.49
CA LYS A 95 8.77 13.10 2.12
C LYS A 95 7.24 13.21 2.08
N LEU A 96 6.57 12.85 3.16
CA LEU A 96 5.12 12.94 3.26
C LEU A 96 4.65 14.40 3.28
N GLN A 97 3.50 14.68 2.68
CA GLN A 97 2.94 16.03 2.57
C GLN A 97 1.66 16.15 3.40
N PRO A 98 1.42 17.30 4.03
CA PRO A 98 0.18 17.55 4.77
C PRO A 98 -1.07 17.23 3.94
N GLY A 99 -2.04 16.57 4.59
CA GLY A 99 -3.29 16.16 3.96
C GLY A 99 -3.28 14.76 3.36
N GLN A 100 -2.12 14.14 3.20
CA GLN A 100 -2.04 12.74 2.77
C GLN A 100 -2.65 11.79 3.81
N THR A 101 -3.12 10.65 3.33
CA THR A 101 -3.63 9.55 4.17
C THR A 101 -2.73 8.32 3.99
N VAL A 102 -2.35 7.71 5.09
CA VAL A 102 -1.58 6.46 5.10
C VAL A 102 -2.42 5.36 5.74
N ILE A 103 -2.48 4.19 5.11
CA ILE A 103 -3.14 2.99 5.65
C ILE A 103 -2.14 1.84 5.72
N VAL A 104 -1.86 1.39 6.92
CA VAL A 104 -1.03 0.19 7.15
C VAL A 104 -1.92 -1.04 7.08
N SER A 105 -1.65 -1.96 6.16
CA SER A 105 -2.52 -3.11 5.86
C SER A 105 -1.73 -4.41 5.65
N PRO A 106 -1.80 -5.33 6.62
CA PRO A 106 -2.40 -5.22 7.95
C PRO A 106 -1.51 -4.44 8.92
N GLY A 107 -2.13 -3.76 9.89
CA GLY A 107 -1.40 -3.05 10.95
C GLY A 107 -0.88 -3.95 12.06
N SER A 108 -1.45 -5.15 12.23
CA SER A 108 -0.98 -6.16 13.19
C SER A 108 -0.80 -5.66 14.63
N CYS A 109 -1.75 -4.86 15.12
CA CYS A 109 -1.74 -4.26 16.46
C CYS A 109 -0.60 -3.24 16.70
N GLY A 110 -0.79 -2.02 16.17
CA GLY A 110 0.12 -0.89 16.38
C GLY A 110 1.04 -0.60 15.20
N GLY A 111 0.78 -1.19 14.04
CA GLY A 111 1.52 -0.89 12.81
C GLY A 111 1.43 0.57 12.41
N ALA A 112 0.27 1.21 12.58
CA ALA A 112 0.10 2.65 12.34
C ALA A 112 1.01 3.50 13.25
N LEU A 113 1.17 3.11 14.51
CA LEU A 113 2.06 3.78 15.45
C LEU A 113 3.53 3.55 15.11
N ALA A 114 3.91 2.32 14.78
CA ALA A 114 5.26 1.99 14.35
C ALA A 114 5.64 2.75 13.07
N PHE A 115 4.75 2.79 12.09
CA PHE A 115 4.93 3.58 10.88
C PHE A 115 5.10 5.07 11.18
N LYS A 116 4.20 5.66 11.99
CA LYS A 116 4.25 7.10 12.33
C LYS A 116 5.59 7.47 12.94
N ARG A 117 6.06 6.66 13.89
CA ARG A 117 7.33 6.86 14.56
C ARG A 117 8.53 6.73 13.60
N SER A 118 8.56 5.70 12.77
CA SER A 118 9.66 5.47 11.82
C SER A 118 9.68 6.49 10.67
N ALA A 119 8.51 7.05 10.32
CA ALA A 119 8.41 8.18 9.39
C ALA A 119 8.87 9.52 9.97
N GLY A 120 9.31 9.56 11.24
CA GLY A 120 9.78 10.77 11.90
C GLY A 120 8.68 11.77 12.26
N LEU A 121 7.43 11.30 12.38
CA LEU A 121 6.29 12.13 12.75
C LEU A 121 6.06 12.07 14.26
N GLU A 122 5.83 13.24 14.87
CA GLU A 122 5.45 13.32 16.28
C GLU A 122 4.04 12.73 16.51
N LEU A 123 3.78 12.20 17.70
CA LEU A 123 2.51 11.53 17.99
C LEU A 123 1.30 12.46 17.84
N GLU A 124 1.48 13.72 18.22
CA GLU A 124 0.48 14.77 18.17
C GLU A 124 0.30 15.40 16.78
N ASP A 125 1.25 15.14 15.86
CA ASP A 125 1.17 15.64 14.49
C ASP A 125 -0.02 15.00 13.76
N ASP A 126 -1.00 15.80 13.36
CA ASP A 126 -2.19 15.41 12.63
C ASP A 126 -2.18 15.86 11.16
N SER A 127 -1.05 16.37 10.69
CA SER A 127 -0.88 16.79 9.30
C SER A 127 -1.03 15.62 8.31
N ILE A 128 -0.63 14.41 8.72
CA ILE A 128 -0.79 13.15 7.99
C ILE A 128 -1.81 12.28 8.72
N ARG A 129 -2.86 11.86 8.03
CA ARG A 129 -3.84 10.92 8.58
C ARG A 129 -3.31 9.51 8.49
N ILE A 130 -3.22 8.80 9.61
CA ILE A 130 -2.70 7.44 9.63
C ILE A 130 -3.75 6.49 10.23
N ALA A 131 -3.98 5.37 9.54
CA ALA A 131 -4.88 4.33 9.97
C ALA A 131 -4.26 2.95 9.76
N GLU A 132 -4.85 1.93 10.38
CA GLU A 132 -4.46 0.55 10.16
C GLU A 132 -5.67 -0.36 9.98
N THR A 133 -5.50 -1.43 9.20
CA THR A 133 -6.47 -2.50 9.10
C THR A 133 -6.05 -3.69 9.96
N HIS A 134 -7.04 -4.41 10.53
CA HIS A 134 -6.73 -5.58 11.36
C HIS A 134 -6.26 -6.79 10.53
N THR A 135 -6.56 -6.81 9.23
CA THR A 135 -6.15 -7.88 8.30
C THR A 135 -5.99 -7.35 6.89
N LEU A 136 -5.28 -8.08 6.06
CA LEU A 136 -5.25 -7.82 4.62
C LEU A 136 -6.66 -8.03 4.02
N HIS A 137 -7.06 -7.15 3.11
CA HIS A 137 -8.39 -7.18 2.46
C HIS A 137 -8.64 -8.46 1.68
N TYR A 138 -7.62 -9.00 1.05
CA TYR A 138 -7.68 -10.11 0.11
C TYR A 138 -7.15 -11.42 0.69
N ALA A 139 -7.69 -12.55 0.20
CA ALA A 139 -6.99 -13.83 0.25
C ALA A 139 -6.33 -14.04 -1.11
N VAL A 140 -5.00 -13.99 -1.17
CA VAL A 140 -4.25 -13.91 -2.42
C VAL A 140 -2.89 -14.60 -2.32
N ARG A 141 -2.38 -15.03 -3.48
CA ARG A 141 -0.99 -15.49 -3.68
C ARG A 141 -0.43 -14.89 -4.95
N LEU A 142 0.89 -14.70 -4.99
CA LEU A 142 1.59 -14.50 -6.25
C LEU A 142 1.58 -15.83 -7.03
N ALA A 143 0.97 -15.82 -8.21
CA ALA A 143 1.01 -16.95 -9.13
C ALA A 143 2.33 -16.99 -9.89
N GLN A 144 2.78 -15.82 -10.34
CA GLN A 144 4.07 -15.55 -11.00
C GLN A 144 4.43 -14.08 -10.75
N PRO A 145 5.67 -13.63 -11.02
CA PRO A 145 6.00 -12.21 -11.01
C PRO A 145 5.04 -11.41 -11.91
N GLY A 146 4.49 -10.31 -11.37
CA GLY A 146 3.49 -9.48 -12.05
C GLY A 146 2.09 -10.09 -12.17
N ARG A 147 1.85 -11.28 -11.59
CA ARG A 147 0.56 -11.97 -11.65
C ARG A 147 0.12 -12.47 -10.28
N VAL A 148 -1.14 -12.21 -9.92
CA VAL A 148 -1.75 -12.64 -8.66
C VAL A 148 -2.93 -13.59 -8.91
N HIS A 149 -3.09 -14.57 -8.02
CA HIS A 149 -4.31 -15.37 -7.93
C HIS A 149 -5.10 -14.96 -6.68
N VAL A 150 -6.32 -14.48 -6.89
CA VAL A 150 -7.18 -13.96 -5.84
C VAL A 150 -8.25 -14.98 -5.51
N PHE A 151 -8.15 -15.56 -4.32
CA PHE A 151 -9.12 -16.54 -3.82
C PHE A 151 -10.39 -15.87 -3.29
N LEU A 152 -10.25 -14.65 -2.74
CA LEU A 152 -11.34 -13.86 -2.21
C LEU A 152 -10.98 -12.37 -2.31
N LYS A 153 -11.83 -11.60 -3.00
CA LYS A 153 -11.60 -10.16 -3.21
C LYS A 153 -11.67 -9.38 -1.92
N LEU A 154 -12.70 -9.57 -1.13
CA LEU A 154 -12.91 -8.79 0.08
C LEU A 154 -13.36 -9.70 1.23
N LYS A 155 -12.55 -9.78 2.26
CA LYS A 155 -12.91 -10.48 3.49
C LYS A 155 -14.01 -9.70 4.21
N ALA A 156 -15.06 -10.41 4.61
CA ALA A 156 -16.12 -9.83 5.42
C ALA A 156 -15.58 -9.32 6.76
N GLY A 157 -16.10 -8.16 7.21
CA GLY A 157 -15.73 -7.61 8.51
C GLY A 157 -14.32 -7.04 8.59
N ASN A 158 -13.78 -6.52 7.49
CA ASN A 158 -12.50 -5.81 7.56
C ASN A 158 -12.65 -4.48 8.31
N LEU A 159 -11.95 -4.35 9.44
CA LEU A 159 -12.01 -3.18 10.31
C LEU A 159 -10.83 -2.26 10.05
N LEU A 160 -11.10 -0.96 10.06
CA LEU A 160 -10.12 0.11 9.97
C LEU A 160 -10.16 0.94 11.27
N ALA A 161 -9.00 1.22 11.83
CA ALA A 161 -8.85 2.12 12.97
C ALA A 161 -7.89 3.26 12.61
N ALA A 162 -8.34 4.50 12.85
CA ALA A 162 -7.48 5.67 12.72
C ALA A 162 -6.68 5.88 14.02
N LEU A 163 -5.42 6.29 13.89
CA LEU A 163 -4.55 6.54 15.04
C LEU A 163 -5.02 7.76 15.85
N GLN A 164 -5.69 8.72 15.20
CA GLN A 164 -6.21 9.95 15.82
C GLN A 164 -7.72 9.86 16.02
N ILE A 165 -8.16 9.09 17.01
CA ILE A 165 -9.59 8.84 17.28
C ILE A 165 -10.34 10.09 17.81
N GLY A 166 -9.65 11.12 18.27
CA GLY A 166 -10.29 12.29 18.92
C GLY A 166 -10.94 13.31 17.99
N ARG A 167 -10.83 13.17 16.65
CA ARG A 167 -11.32 14.16 15.67
C ARG A 167 -12.21 13.59 14.57
N ALA A 168 -12.77 12.40 14.74
CA ALA A 168 -13.86 11.95 13.90
C ALA A 168 -15.13 12.78 14.28
N HIS A 169 -15.12 14.03 13.93
CA HIS A 169 -16.35 14.83 13.97
C HIS A 169 -17.02 14.72 12.60
N VAL A 170 -18.09 13.95 12.63
CA VAL A 170 -19.38 14.11 11.95
C VAL A 170 -19.35 15.03 10.74
#